data_386a6dc7738e1d8173ce0fe47efcb8ff
#
_entry.id   386a6dc7738e1d8173ce0fe47efcb8ff
#
_cell.length_a   1.000
_cell.length_b   1.000
_cell.length_c   1.000
_cell.angle_alpha   90.00
_cell.angle_beta   90.00
_cell.angle_gamma   90.00
#
_symmetry.space_group_name_H-M   'P 1'
#
loop_
_entity.id
_entity.type
_entity.pdbx_description
1 polymer ?
#
loop_
_entity_poly.entity_id
_entity_poly.type
_entity_poly.pdbx_seq_one_letter_code
_entity_poly.pdbx_strand_id
1 'polypeptide(L)'
;MNKNGFTLIEVLVGLVILAIGLLAIAGMQGTSVRGNFFSHYLTQASYAGQQRLEFLDNLALTAAELSAGNHNDPATTISGIVFNRSYTVVDDPNGYKIINYTVRWNDGVDRNISFSTIRSL
;
A
#
# COMPACT_ATOMS: atom_id res chain seq x y z
N MET A 1 17.92 57.93 18.08
CA MET A 1 17.24 56.62 18.03
C MET A 1 16.05 56.72 17.09
N ASN A 2 16.10 56.01 16.00
CA ASN A 2 15.01 56.03 15.03
C ASN A 2 13.83 55.23 15.57
N LYS A 3 12.72 55.88 15.78
CA LYS A 3 11.46 55.25 16.17
C LYS A 3 10.53 55.10 14.97
N ASN A 4 11.09 54.76 13.86
CA ASN A 4 10.30 54.57 12.66
C ASN A 4 9.53 53.23 12.76
N GLY A 5 8.23 53.31 12.60
CA GLY A 5 7.41 52.11 12.44
C GLY A 5 7.70 51.41 11.11
N PHE A 6 7.08 50.25 10.94
CA PHE A 6 7.18 49.55 9.68
C PHE A 6 6.56 50.32 8.53
N THR A 7 7.20 50.31 7.39
CA THR A 7 6.64 50.87 6.18
C THR A 7 5.52 49.96 5.64
N LEU A 8 4.62 50.54 4.88
CA LEU A 8 3.53 49.79 4.25
C LEU A 8 4.08 48.67 3.35
N ILE A 9 5.15 48.96 2.57
CA ILE A 9 5.81 47.98 1.71
C ILE A 9 6.42 46.86 2.53
N GLU A 10 7.04 47.16 3.65
CA GLU A 10 7.64 46.16 4.54
C GLU A 10 6.58 45.17 5.08
N VAL A 11 5.42 45.69 5.49
CA VAL A 11 4.30 44.89 5.95
C VAL A 11 3.76 44.01 4.79
N LEU A 12 3.62 44.59 3.61
CA LEU A 12 3.16 43.82 2.43
C LEU A 12 4.13 42.71 2.05
N VAL A 13 5.42 42.96 2.04
CA VAL A 13 6.44 41.94 1.78
C VAL A 13 6.40 40.85 2.84
N GLY A 14 6.26 41.22 4.11
CA GLY A 14 6.11 40.26 5.21
C GLY A 14 4.88 39.37 5.03
N LEU A 15 3.76 39.94 4.62
CA LEU A 15 2.54 39.17 4.37
C LEU A 15 2.69 38.20 3.19
N VAL A 16 3.39 38.60 2.13
CA VAL A 16 3.66 37.71 0.97
C VAL A 16 4.52 36.55 1.39
N ILE A 17 5.58 36.78 2.14
CA ILE A 17 6.46 35.72 2.64
C ILE A 17 5.68 34.75 3.55
N LEU A 18 4.85 35.30 4.44
CA LEU A 18 3.99 34.48 5.30
C LEU A 18 3.01 33.63 4.48
N ALA A 19 2.37 34.21 3.46
CA ALA A 19 1.44 33.50 2.60
C ALA A 19 2.11 32.33 1.86
N ILE A 20 3.30 32.53 1.32
CA ILE A 20 4.09 31.49 0.67
C ILE A 20 4.44 30.37 1.66
N GLY A 21 4.85 30.73 2.87
CA GLY A 21 5.16 29.77 3.91
C GLY A 21 3.96 28.91 4.30
N LEU A 22 2.80 29.53 4.46
CA LEU A 22 1.56 28.81 4.79
C LEU A 22 1.12 27.87 3.67
N LEU A 23 1.23 28.30 2.41
CA LEU A 23 0.91 27.46 1.26
C LEU A 23 1.84 26.25 1.16
N ALA A 24 3.13 26.44 1.45
CA ALA A 24 4.10 25.35 1.46
C ALA A 24 3.75 24.30 2.53
N ILE A 25 3.40 24.75 3.73
CA ILE A 25 2.98 23.85 4.82
C ILE A 25 1.70 23.11 4.46
N ALA A 26 0.72 23.81 3.89
CA ALA A 26 -0.53 23.20 3.46
C ALA A 26 -0.29 22.12 2.40
N GLY A 27 0.62 22.35 1.45
CA GLY A 27 1.02 21.39 0.45
C GLY A 27 1.67 20.14 1.05
N MET A 28 2.55 20.32 2.01
CA MET A 28 3.18 19.19 2.73
C MET A 28 2.18 18.36 3.52
N GLN A 29 1.19 18.99 4.15
CA GLN A 29 0.15 18.28 4.88
C GLN A 29 -0.69 17.40 3.94
N GLY A 30 -1.05 17.89 2.77
CA GLY A 30 -1.75 17.10 1.76
C GLY A 30 -0.98 15.87 1.34
N THR A 31 0.32 15.99 1.08
CA THR A 31 1.20 14.88 0.74
C THR A 31 1.34 13.90 1.90
N SER A 32 1.47 14.38 3.13
CA SER A 32 1.58 13.56 4.33
C SER A 32 0.31 12.73 4.57
N VAL A 33 -0.87 13.34 4.41
CA VAL A 33 -2.15 12.63 4.55
C VAL A 33 -2.29 11.52 3.50
N ARG A 34 -1.94 11.80 2.25
CA ARG A 34 -1.96 10.78 1.20
C ARG A 34 -0.98 9.64 1.49
N GLY A 35 0.22 9.96 1.98
CA GLY A 35 1.19 8.97 2.38
C GLY A 35 0.70 8.09 3.51
N ASN A 36 0.01 8.65 4.50
CA ASN A 36 -0.57 7.91 5.60
C ASN A 36 -1.67 6.96 5.14
N PHE A 37 -2.55 7.39 4.25
CA PHE A 37 -3.57 6.52 3.65
C PHE A 37 -2.94 5.38 2.86
N PHE A 38 -1.96 5.68 2.02
CA PHE A 38 -1.24 4.66 1.27
C PHE A 38 -0.60 3.62 2.19
N SER A 39 0.11 4.07 3.23
CA SER A 39 0.74 3.18 4.22
C SER A 39 -0.29 2.34 4.96
N HIS A 40 -1.43 2.90 5.30
CA HIS A 40 -2.52 2.17 5.95
C HIS A 40 -3.04 1.05 5.05
N TYR A 41 -3.37 1.35 3.80
CA TYR A 41 -3.86 0.34 2.86
C TYR A 41 -2.81 -0.69 2.53
N LEU A 42 -1.55 -0.29 2.39
CA LEU A 42 -0.44 -1.20 2.18
C LEU A 42 -0.29 -2.19 3.35
N THR A 43 -0.41 -1.71 4.57
CA THR A 43 -0.37 -2.55 5.77
C THR A 43 -1.53 -3.54 5.79
N GLN A 44 -2.75 -3.09 5.48
CA GLN A 44 -3.92 -3.95 5.43
C GLN A 44 -3.81 -5.00 4.32
N ALA A 45 -3.32 -4.62 3.15
CA ALA A 45 -3.09 -5.53 2.03
C ALA A 45 -2.02 -6.58 2.38
N SER A 46 -0.94 -6.16 3.02
CA SER A 46 0.13 -7.04 3.48
C SER A 46 -0.39 -8.06 4.51
N TYR A 47 -1.18 -7.61 5.46
CA TYR A 47 -1.80 -8.48 6.46
C TYR A 47 -2.73 -9.51 5.80
N ALA A 48 -3.61 -9.07 4.90
CA ALA A 48 -4.53 -9.95 4.20
C ALA A 48 -3.80 -11.00 3.36
N GLY A 49 -2.73 -10.57 2.66
CA GLY A 49 -1.90 -11.46 1.84
C GLY A 49 -1.12 -12.46 2.67
N GLN A 50 -0.47 -12.01 3.72
CA GLN A 50 0.32 -12.86 4.62
C GLN A 50 -0.54 -13.89 5.34
N GLN A 51 -1.71 -13.50 5.79
CA GLN A 51 -2.64 -14.41 6.46
C GLN A 51 -3.05 -15.57 5.54
N ARG A 52 -3.37 -15.27 4.28
CA ARG A 52 -3.73 -16.31 3.30
C ARG A 52 -2.53 -17.15 2.90
N LEU A 53 -1.37 -16.53 2.75
CA LEU A 53 -0.15 -17.25 2.41
C LEU A 53 0.22 -18.25 3.52
N GLU A 54 0.10 -17.84 4.77
CA GLU A 54 0.31 -18.73 5.92
C GLU A 54 -0.69 -19.88 5.93
N PHE A 55 -1.96 -19.62 5.61
CA PHE A 55 -2.96 -20.67 5.44
C PHE A 55 -2.54 -21.68 4.36
N LEU A 56 -2.09 -21.20 3.19
CA LEU A 56 -1.63 -22.04 2.10
C LEU A 56 -0.38 -22.85 2.48
N ASP A 57 0.51 -22.27 3.26
CA ASP A 57 1.72 -22.93 3.75
C ASP A 57 1.40 -24.11 4.70
N ASN A 58 0.27 -24.07 5.35
CA ASN A 58 -0.15 -25.13 6.28
C ASN A 58 -1.01 -26.20 5.62
N LEU A 59 -1.38 -26.04 4.37
CA LEU A 59 -2.13 -27.06 3.64
C LEU A 59 -1.25 -28.25 3.23
N ALA A 60 -1.88 -29.41 3.07
CA ALA A 60 -1.20 -30.55 2.46
C ALA A 60 -0.84 -30.23 0.99
N LEU A 61 0.31 -30.68 0.53
CA LEU A 61 0.78 -30.45 -0.84
C LEU A 61 -0.17 -31.01 -1.91
N THR A 62 -0.99 -32.00 -1.53
CA THR A 62 -2.01 -32.59 -2.39
C THR A 62 -3.34 -31.83 -2.40
N ALA A 63 -3.46 -30.75 -1.62
CA ALA A 63 -4.68 -29.96 -1.55
C ALA A 63 -4.98 -29.33 -2.91
N ALA A 64 -6.28 -29.20 -3.23
CA ALA A 64 -6.72 -28.61 -4.51
C ALA A 64 -6.27 -27.16 -4.64
N GLU A 65 -6.20 -26.43 -3.54
CA GLU A 65 -5.74 -25.05 -3.47
C GLU A 65 -4.27 -24.88 -3.85
N LEU A 66 -3.48 -25.95 -3.80
CA LEU A 66 -2.07 -25.97 -4.18
C LEU A 66 -1.85 -26.65 -5.54
N SER A 67 -2.89 -26.90 -6.31
CA SER A 67 -2.74 -27.39 -7.69
C SER A 67 -2.08 -26.32 -8.56
N ALA A 68 -1.26 -26.76 -9.53
CA ALA A 68 -0.59 -25.85 -10.45
C ALA A 68 -1.59 -25.01 -11.24
N GLY A 69 -1.30 -23.71 -11.39
CA GLY A 69 -2.12 -22.77 -12.14
C GLY A 69 -2.52 -21.54 -11.34
N ASN A 70 -3.50 -20.81 -11.88
CA ASN A 70 -4.01 -19.59 -11.28
C ASN A 70 -5.19 -19.87 -10.37
N HIS A 71 -5.19 -19.23 -9.21
CA HIS A 71 -6.26 -19.34 -8.23
C HIS A 71 -6.72 -17.94 -7.80
N ASN A 72 -8.01 -17.81 -7.55
CA ASN A 72 -8.60 -16.58 -7.03
C ASN A 72 -9.19 -16.84 -5.65
N ASP A 73 -8.83 -15.98 -4.71
CA ASP A 73 -9.46 -15.96 -3.40
C ASP A 73 -10.62 -14.96 -3.37
N PRO A 74 -11.57 -15.09 -2.42
CA PRO A 74 -12.61 -14.09 -2.25
C PRO A 74 -12.01 -12.71 -1.94
N ALA A 75 -12.57 -11.67 -2.56
CA ALA A 75 -12.19 -10.29 -2.26
C ALA A 75 -12.57 -9.93 -0.82
N THR A 76 -11.77 -9.09 -0.21
CA THR A 76 -12.00 -8.57 1.12
C THR A 76 -12.18 -7.05 1.05
N THR A 77 -13.13 -6.51 1.80
CA THR A 77 -13.34 -5.06 1.88
C THR A 77 -12.89 -4.56 3.24
N ILE A 78 -11.95 -3.61 3.24
CA ILE A 78 -11.43 -3.00 4.46
C ILE A 78 -11.49 -1.48 4.28
N SER A 79 -12.15 -0.78 5.20
CA SER A 79 -12.30 0.68 5.16
C SER A 79 -12.86 1.21 3.83
N GLY A 80 -13.79 0.47 3.23
CA GLY A 80 -14.43 0.84 1.96
C GLY A 80 -13.62 0.53 0.70
N ILE A 81 -12.43 -0.02 0.84
CA ILE A 81 -11.58 -0.44 -0.28
C ILE A 81 -11.68 -1.95 -0.45
N VAL A 82 -11.91 -2.38 -1.69
CA VAL A 82 -11.94 -3.80 -2.05
C VAL A 82 -10.54 -4.27 -2.39
N PHE A 83 -10.08 -5.30 -1.68
CA PHE A 83 -8.81 -5.95 -1.93
C PHE A 83 -9.06 -7.27 -2.67
N ASN A 84 -8.65 -7.34 -3.92
CA ASN A 84 -8.73 -8.55 -4.74
C ASN A 84 -7.48 -9.40 -4.51
N ARG A 85 -7.68 -10.67 -4.21
CA ARG A 85 -6.60 -11.60 -3.87
C ARG A 85 -6.55 -12.72 -4.87
N SER A 86 -5.37 -13.00 -5.37
CA SER A 86 -5.13 -14.10 -6.29
C SER A 86 -3.73 -14.67 -6.08
N TYR A 87 -3.52 -15.89 -6.49
CA TYR A 87 -2.21 -16.49 -6.43
C TYR A 87 -2.01 -17.49 -7.58
N THR A 88 -0.75 -17.73 -7.89
CA THR A 88 -0.35 -18.75 -8.86
C THR A 88 0.51 -19.79 -8.16
N VAL A 89 0.33 -21.04 -8.53
CA VAL A 89 1.16 -22.15 -8.06
C VAL A 89 1.91 -22.72 -9.24
N VAL A 90 3.23 -22.80 -9.12
CA VAL A 90 4.11 -23.38 -10.13
C VAL A 90 4.78 -24.61 -9.52
N ASP A 91 4.63 -25.76 -10.17
CA ASP A 91 5.33 -26.96 -9.77
C ASP A 91 6.74 -26.96 -10.36
N ASP A 92 7.74 -27.11 -9.50
CA ASP A 92 9.13 -27.21 -9.92
C ASP A 92 9.49 -28.68 -10.16
N PRO A 93 10.28 -28.98 -11.21
CA PRO A 93 10.72 -30.35 -11.48
C PRO A 93 11.49 -31.00 -10.32
N ASN A 94 12.07 -30.20 -9.42
CA ASN A 94 12.79 -30.69 -8.24
C ASN A 94 11.88 -31.10 -7.08
N GLY A 95 10.56 -31.01 -7.25
CA GLY A 95 9.59 -31.50 -6.28
C GLY A 95 9.09 -30.46 -5.28
N TYR A 96 9.33 -29.18 -5.49
CA TYR A 96 8.75 -28.14 -4.66
C TYR A 96 7.76 -27.28 -5.45
N LYS A 97 6.91 -26.58 -4.73
CA LYS A 97 5.91 -25.67 -5.29
C LYS A 97 6.29 -24.21 -4.96
N ILE A 98 6.16 -23.35 -5.95
CA ILE A 98 6.36 -21.91 -5.79
C ILE A 98 4.98 -21.26 -5.82
N ILE A 99 4.64 -20.54 -4.76
CA ILE A 99 3.37 -19.83 -4.63
C ILE A 99 3.66 -18.34 -4.70
N ASN A 100 3.09 -17.68 -5.71
CA ASN A 100 3.14 -16.23 -5.86
C ASN A 100 1.78 -15.66 -5.54
N TYR A 101 1.66 -14.95 -4.44
CA TYR A 101 0.41 -14.36 -3.96
C TYR A 101 0.38 -12.88 -4.24
N THR A 102 -0.71 -12.38 -4.83
CA THR A 102 -0.88 -10.98 -5.20
C THR A 102 -2.17 -10.43 -4.62
N VAL A 103 -2.08 -9.26 -3.99
CA VAL A 103 -3.22 -8.48 -3.52
C VAL A 103 -3.27 -7.20 -4.33
N ARG A 104 -4.42 -6.90 -4.90
CA ARG A 104 -4.67 -5.69 -5.71
C ARG A 104 -5.79 -4.88 -5.12
N TRP A 105 -5.62 -3.57 -5.11
CA TRP A 105 -6.65 -2.64 -4.68
C TRP A 105 -6.56 -1.33 -5.47
N ASN A 106 -7.61 -0.53 -5.36
CA ASN A 106 -7.63 0.81 -5.96
C ASN A 106 -8.04 1.82 -4.89
N ASP A 107 -7.16 2.76 -4.60
CA ASP A 107 -7.37 3.88 -3.68
C ASP A 107 -7.39 5.23 -4.41
N GLY A 108 -7.79 5.21 -5.69
CA GLY A 108 -7.67 6.30 -6.64
C GLY A 108 -6.58 6.03 -7.69
N VAL A 109 -5.69 5.10 -7.41
CA VAL A 109 -4.65 4.56 -8.31
C VAL A 109 -4.62 3.05 -8.11
N ASP A 110 -4.43 2.30 -9.18
CA ASP A 110 -4.28 0.85 -9.10
C ASP A 110 -2.99 0.49 -8.39
N ARG A 111 -3.12 -0.31 -7.33
CA ARG A 111 -2.03 -0.76 -6.48
C ARG A 111 -1.99 -2.27 -6.43
N ASN A 112 -0.82 -2.81 -6.25
CA ASN A 112 -0.65 -4.25 -5.97
C ASN A 112 0.55 -4.49 -5.08
N ILE A 113 0.51 -5.61 -4.38
CA ILE A 113 1.64 -6.13 -3.60
C ILE A 113 1.71 -7.63 -3.83
N SER A 114 2.90 -8.17 -3.93
CA SER A 114 3.11 -9.60 -4.20
C SER A 114 4.06 -10.20 -3.17
N PHE A 115 3.75 -11.43 -2.80
CA PHE A 115 4.55 -12.27 -1.91
C PHE A 115 4.88 -13.57 -2.65
N SER A 116 6.03 -14.14 -2.34
CA SER A 116 6.43 -15.43 -2.89
C SER A 116 6.88 -16.34 -1.77
N THR A 117 6.46 -17.60 -1.83
CA THR A 117 6.90 -18.64 -0.90
C THR A 117 7.18 -19.92 -1.66
N ILE A 118 8.03 -20.76 -1.08
CA ILE A 118 8.39 -22.06 -1.64
C ILE A 118 7.99 -23.14 -0.65
N ARG A 119 7.20 -24.11 -1.12
CA ARG A 119 6.83 -25.30 -0.35
C ARG A 119 7.59 -26.49 -0.86
N SER A 120 8.42 -27.06 0.00
CA SER A 120 9.09 -28.32 -0.30
C SER A 120 8.27 -29.53 0.20
N LEU A 121 8.52 -30.65 -0.41
CA LEU A 121 7.98 -31.95 0.02
C LEU A 121 8.54 -32.40 1.37
#